data_e5614651a256ed235606a0e2bc3f24ad
#
_entry.id   e5614651a256ed235606a0e2bc3f24ad
#
_cell.length_a   1.000
_cell.length_b   1.000
_cell.length_c   1.000
_cell.angle_alpha   90.00
_cell.angle_beta   90.00
_cell.angle_gamma   90.00
#
_symmetry.space_group_name_H-M   'P 1'
#
loop_
_entity.id
_entity.type
_entity.pdbx_description
1 polymer ?
#
loop_
_entity_poly.entity_id
_entity_poly.type
_entity_poly.pdbx_seq_one_letter_code
_entity_poly.pdbx_strand_id
1 'polypeptide(L)'
;MPNLNEWSTSRLLTTAARLVDHAWNERLLDIGITHAGYTTLGVLSREGTMTGARLALAVHVQAQTIGKTLEKLERQGFISRIRDARDRRSQRITITEAGQLALARAQDIERSLMTGEGLESEELRGLLRDIVVELAPQRNKSVPAAV
;
A
#
# COMPACT_ATOMS: atom_id res chain seq x y z
N MET A 1 -3.68 30.75 11.11
CA MET A 1 -2.88 29.51 11.11
C MET A 1 -2.54 29.15 12.56
N PRO A 2 -2.81 27.94 12.99
CA PRO A 2 -2.35 27.49 14.29
C PRO A 2 -0.83 27.52 14.35
N ASN A 3 -0.27 27.83 15.51
CA ASN A 3 1.18 27.83 15.72
C ASN A 3 1.68 26.37 15.76
N LEU A 4 2.21 25.90 14.65
CA LEU A 4 2.68 24.50 14.52
C LEU A 4 3.87 24.17 15.44
N ASN A 5 4.61 25.19 15.89
CA ASN A 5 5.75 25.00 16.81
C ASN A 5 5.33 24.51 18.19
N GLU A 6 4.07 24.68 18.55
CA GLU A 6 3.52 24.23 19.83
C GLU A 6 2.93 22.81 19.77
N TRP A 7 2.91 22.21 18.58
CA TRP A 7 2.35 20.88 18.42
C TRP A 7 3.34 19.80 18.85
N SER A 8 2.81 18.75 19.47
CA SER A 8 3.61 17.57 19.75
C SER A 8 4.06 16.88 18.47
N THR A 9 5.19 16.18 18.53
CA THR A 9 5.71 15.40 17.39
C THR A 9 4.67 14.42 16.83
N SER A 10 3.95 13.72 17.70
CA SER A 10 2.90 12.79 17.27
C SER A 10 1.77 13.49 16.52
N ARG A 11 1.35 14.68 16.96
CA ARG A 11 0.33 15.47 16.29
C ARG A 11 0.79 15.98 14.92
N LEU A 12 2.03 16.44 14.83
CA LEU A 12 2.63 16.85 13.56
C LEU A 12 2.69 15.67 12.59
N LEU A 13 3.18 14.52 13.04
CA LEU A 13 3.32 13.33 12.22
C LEU A 13 1.98 12.81 11.70
N THR A 14 0.99 12.68 12.57
CA THR A 14 -0.35 12.18 12.17
C THR A 14 -1.07 13.15 11.23
N THR A 15 -0.90 14.46 11.46
CA THR A 15 -1.48 15.47 10.57
C THR A 15 -0.76 15.49 9.22
N ALA A 16 0.57 15.44 9.20
CA ALA A 16 1.34 15.37 7.96
C ALA A 16 0.99 14.12 7.14
N ALA A 17 0.95 12.96 7.79
CA ALA A 17 0.58 11.70 7.14
C ALA A 17 -0.82 11.77 6.50
N ARG A 18 -1.80 12.33 7.20
CA ARG A 18 -3.15 12.50 6.69
C ARG A 18 -3.21 13.46 5.48
N LEU A 19 -2.45 14.54 5.52
CA LEU A 19 -2.40 15.50 4.41
C LEU A 19 -1.72 14.91 3.17
N VAL A 20 -0.64 14.18 3.36
CA VAL A 20 0.05 13.44 2.29
C VAL A 20 -0.88 12.40 1.67
N ASP A 21 -1.54 11.61 2.49
CA ASP A 21 -2.48 10.58 2.04
C ASP A 21 -3.64 11.21 1.22
N HIS A 22 -4.20 12.30 1.71
CA HIS A 22 -5.27 13.02 1.01
C HIS A 22 -4.80 13.56 -0.35
N ALA A 23 -3.67 14.25 -0.39
CA ALA A 23 -3.12 14.80 -1.63
C ALA A 23 -2.77 13.70 -2.65
N TRP A 24 -2.29 12.57 -2.15
CA TRP A 24 -1.97 11.41 -2.99
C TRP A 24 -3.24 10.78 -3.57
N ASN A 25 -4.25 10.53 -2.73
CA ASN A 25 -5.53 9.98 -3.19
C ASN A 25 -6.20 10.88 -4.24
N GLU A 26 -6.19 12.20 -4.07
CA GLU A 26 -6.72 13.11 -5.08
C GLU A 26 -6.02 12.95 -6.44
N ARG A 27 -4.71 12.85 -6.47
CA ARG A 27 -3.95 12.65 -7.71
C ARG A 27 -4.10 11.24 -8.29
N LEU A 28 -4.21 10.22 -7.46
CA LEU A 28 -4.47 8.85 -7.90
C LEU A 28 -5.82 8.71 -8.59
N LEU A 29 -6.83 9.50 -8.20
CA LEU A 29 -8.13 9.51 -8.85
C LEU A 29 -8.04 9.87 -10.34
N ASP A 30 -7.09 10.70 -10.75
CA ASP A 30 -6.87 11.07 -12.16
C ASP A 30 -6.49 9.86 -13.03
N ILE A 31 -5.88 8.86 -12.45
CA ILE A 31 -5.54 7.59 -13.11
C ILE A 31 -6.46 6.42 -12.70
N GLY A 32 -7.52 6.72 -11.95
CA GLY A 32 -8.54 5.75 -11.55
C GLY A 32 -8.11 4.74 -10.51
N ILE A 33 -7.05 5.01 -9.76
CA ILE A 33 -6.51 4.11 -8.73
C ILE A 33 -6.77 4.69 -7.33
N THR A 34 -7.13 3.83 -6.38
CA THR A 34 -7.16 4.17 -4.96
C THR A 34 -5.84 3.82 -4.29
N HIS A 35 -5.58 4.33 -3.09
CA HIS A 35 -4.43 3.91 -2.29
C HIS A 35 -4.41 2.38 -2.10
N ALA A 36 -5.55 1.79 -1.79
CA ALA A 36 -5.66 0.34 -1.67
C ALA A 36 -5.30 -0.39 -2.97
N GLY A 37 -5.73 0.13 -4.12
CA GLY A 37 -5.34 -0.38 -5.44
C GLY A 37 -3.85 -0.27 -5.70
N TYR A 38 -3.26 0.88 -5.39
CA TYR A 38 -1.81 1.10 -5.50
C TYR A 38 -1.01 0.08 -4.68
N THR A 39 -1.36 -0.07 -3.40
CA THR A 39 -0.68 -1.03 -2.51
C THR A 39 -0.81 -2.45 -3.02
N THR A 40 -2.00 -2.84 -3.48
CA THR A 40 -2.28 -4.17 -4.04
C THR A 40 -1.45 -4.44 -5.29
N LEU A 41 -1.43 -3.52 -6.24
CA LEU A 41 -0.60 -3.63 -7.45
C LEU A 41 0.89 -3.69 -7.11
N GLY A 42 1.34 -2.92 -6.13
CA GLY A 42 2.73 -2.92 -5.66
C GLY A 42 3.17 -4.27 -5.12
N VAL A 43 2.32 -4.93 -4.33
CA VAL A 43 2.59 -6.29 -3.82
C VAL A 43 2.63 -7.31 -4.95
N LEU A 44 1.65 -7.29 -5.85
CA LEU A 44 1.60 -8.21 -7.00
C LEU A 44 2.80 -8.03 -7.94
N SER A 45 3.23 -6.81 -8.18
CA SER A 45 4.40 -6.52 -9.01
C SER A 45 5.69 -7.06 -8.39
N ARG A 46 5.85 -6.92 -7.08
CA ARG A 46 7.06 -7.30 -6.36
C ARG A 46 7.14 -8.80 -6.06
N GLU A 47 6.03 -9.40 -5.64
CA GLU A 47 5.99 -10.77 -5.14
C GLU A 47 5.40 -11.78 -6.13
N GLY A 48 4.80 -11.29 -7.22
CA GLY A 48 4.21 -12.13 -8.26
C GLY A 48 2.79 -12.58 -7.96
N THR A 49 2.31 -13.53 -8.74
CA THR A 49 0.97 -14.10 -8.66
C THR A 49 0.72 -14.75 -7.31
N MET A 50 -0.41 -14.44 -6.70
CA MET A 50 -0.81 -15.01 -5.40
C MET A 50 -2.31 -15.13 -5.25
N THR A 51 -2.75 -15.83 -4.21
CA THR A 51 -4.17 -15.96 -3.86
C THR A 51 -4.69 -14.69 -3.18
N GLY A 52 -6.00 -14.47 -3.21
CA GLY A 52 -6.64 -13.34 -2.53
C GLY A 52 -6.40 -13.32 -1.03
N ALA A 53 -6.42 -14.49 -0.38
CA ALA A 53 -6.13 -14.61 1.05
C ALA A 53 -4.71 -14.18 1.40
N ARG A 54 -3.74 -14.59 0.60
CA ARG A 54 -2.34 -14.21 0.78
C ARG A 54 -2.11 -12.73 0.52
N LEU A 55 -2.78 -12.19 -0.49
CA LEU A 55 -2.74 -10.78 -0.81
C LEU A 55 -3.33 -9.90 0.31
N ALA A 56 -4.45 -10.31 0.89
CA ALA A 56 -5.06 -9.62 2.03
C ALA A 56 -4.10 -9.56 3.24
N LEU A 57 -3.38 -10.64 3.53
CA LEU A 57 -2.34 -10.67 4.57
C LEU A 57 -1.18 -9.73 4.23
N ALA A 58 -0.72 -9.72 2.98
CA ALA A 58 0.41 -8.91 2.55
C ALA A 58 0.11 -7.39 2.60
N VAL A 59 -1.13 -7.00 2.33
CA VAL A 59 -1.57 -5.59 2.39
C VAL A 59 -2.20 -5.20 3.73
N HIS A 60 -2.24 -6.11 4.70
CA HIS A 60 -2.78 -5.90 6.05
C HIS A 60 -4.24 -5.43 6.08
N VAL A 61 -5.08 -6.00 5.23
CA VAL A 61 -6.53 -5.74 5.19
C VAL A 61 -7.33 -7.02 5.37
N GLN A 62 -8.61 -6.87 5.71
CA GLN A 62 -9.53 -8.00 5.78
C GLN A 62 -9.88 -8.52 4.37
N ALA A 63 -10.20 -9.81 4.28
CA ALA A 63 -10.56 -10.46 3.02
C ALA A 63 -11.73 -9.76 2.28
N GLN A 64 -12.69 -9.23 3.01
CA GLN A 64 -13.82 -8.50 2.42
C GLN A 64 -13.38 -7.18 1.77
N THR A 65 -12.46 -6.46 2.39
CA THR A 65 -11.91 -5.20 1.87
C THR A 65 -11.09 -5.45 0.61
N ILE A 66 -10.24 -6.48 0.62
CA ILE A 66 -9.44 -6.82 -0.56
C ILE A 66 -10.33 -7.24 -1.73
N GLY A 67 -11.43 -7.95 -1.47
CA GLY A 67 -12.37 -8.38 -2.50
C GLY A 67 -12.90 -7.21 -3.34
N LYS A 68 -13.33 -6.12 -2.71
CA LYS A 68 -13.81 -4.91 -3.40
C LYS A 68 -12.71 -4.25 -4.24
N THR A 69 -11.50 -4.17 -3.69
CA THR A 69 -10.34 -3.62 -4.41
C THR A 69 -10.02 -4.46 -5.64
N LEU A 70 -10.01 -5.78 -5.51
CA LEU A 70 -9.74 -6.70 -6.62
C LEU A 70 -10.81 -6.64 -7.71
N GLU A 71 -12.08 -6.55 -7.35
CA GLU A 71 -13.16 -6.36 -8.33
C GLU A 71 -12.98 -5.09 -9.16
N LYS A 72 -12.61 -3.99 -8.51
CA LYS A 72 -12.35 -2.73 -9.19
C LYS A 72 -11.14 -2.82 -10.11
N LEU A 73 -10.02 -3.36 -9.64
CA LEU A 73 -8.80 -3.51 -10.42
C LEU A 73 -9.00 -4.46 -11.62
N GLU A 74 -9.79 -5.51 -11.47
CA GLU A 74 -10.14 -6.42 -12.57
C GLU A 74 -10.98 -5.73 -13.63
N ARG A 75 -11.99 -4.97 -13.22
CA ARG A 75 -12.81 -4.18 -14.16
C ARG A 75 -12.00 -3.15 -14.94
N GLN A 76 -10.95 -2.63 -14.35
CA GLN A 76 -10.03 -1.69 -14.99
C GLN A 76 -9.00 -2.38 -15.89
N GLY A 77 -8.93 -3.70 -15.86
CA GLY A 77 -7.96 -4.48 -16.63
C GLY A 77 -6.54 -4.47 -16.03
N PHE A 78 -6.37 -4.07 -14.78
CA PHE A 78 -5.07 -3.98 -14.12
C PHE A 78 -4.62 -5.29 -13.48
N ILE A 79 -5.55 -6.19 -13.22
CA ILE A 79 -5.29 -7.55 -12.77
C ILE A 79 -6.13 -8.55 -13.55
N SER A 80 -5.69 -9.80 -13.57
CA SER A 80 -6.47 -10.95 -13.98
C SER A 80 -6.64 -11.91 -12.82
N ARG A 81 -7.78 -12.59 -12.78
CA ARG A 81 -8.07 -13.63 -11.80
C ARG A 81 -8.32 -14.94 -12.54
N ILE A 82 -7.57 -15.96 -12.18
CA ILE A 82 -7.69 -17.30 -12.74
C ILE A 82 -8.00 -18.26 -11.61
N ARG A 83 -9.01 -19.11 -11.79
CA ARG A 83 -9.30 -20.16 -10.83
C ARG A 83 -8.13 -21.14 -10.78
N ASP A 84 -7.71 -21.51 -9.56
CA ASP A 84 -6.70 -22.55 -9.39
C ASP A 84 -7.28 -23.89 -9.82
N ALA A 85 -6.58 -24.61 -10.71
CA ALA A 85 -6.98 -25.93 -11.18
C ALA A 85 -7.03 -26.97 -10.06
N ARG A 86 -6.29 -26.74 -8.96
CA ARG A 86 -6.21 -27.63 -7.79
C ARG A 86 -7.26 -27.36 -6.72
N ASP A 87 -7.70 -26.10 -6.61
CA ASP A 87 -8.73 -25.67 -5.67
C ASP A 87 -9.64 -24.63 -6.33
N ARG A 88 -10.84 -25.04 -6.71
CA ARG A 88 -11.84 -24.17 -7.37
C ARG A 88 -12.32 -23.00 -6.51
N ARG A 89 -12.06 -23.02 -5.18
CA ARG A 89 -12.38 -21.93 -4.25
C ARG A 89 -11.31 -20.86 -4.23
N SER A 90 -10.12 -21.20 -4.70
CA SER A 90 -8.96 -20.32 -4.71
C SER A 90 -8.78 -19.70 -6.10
N GLN A 91 -8.62 -18.39 -6.15
CA GLN A 91 -8.30 -17.66 -7.37
C GLN A 91 -6.86 -17.14 -7.26
N ARG A 92 -6.12 -17.30 -8.34
CA ARG A 92 -4.79 -16.73 -8.49
C ARG A 92 -4.91 -15.37 -9.17
N ILE A 93 -4.30 -14.38 -8.56
CA ILE A 93 -4.36 -12.99 -8.98
C ILE A 93 -3.02 -12.58 -9.55
N THR A 94 -3.04 -12.07 -10.77
CA THR A 94 -1.85 -11.64 -11.51
C THR A 94 -2.01 -10.21 -11.96
N ILE A 95 -0.97 -9.40 -11.80
CA ILE A 95 -0.93 -8.06 -12.39
C ILE A 95 -0.78 -8.15 -13.91
N THR A 96 -1.52 -7.34 -14.65
CA THR A 96 -1.42 -7.24 -16.10
C THR A 96 -0.37 -6.21 -16.53
N GLU A 97 -0.05 -6.17 -17.82
CA GLU A 97 0.80 -5.10 -18.37
C GLU A 97 0.20 -3.71 -18.13
N ALA A 98 -1.11 -3.56 -18.32
CA ALA A 98 -1.82 -2.32 -18.01
C ALA A 98 -1.73 -1.97 -16.51
N GLY A 99 -1.78 -2.98 -15.63
CA GLY A 99 -1.57 -2.81 -14.18
C GLY A 99 -0.15 -2.35 -13.84
N GLN A 100 0.86 -2.87 -14.51
CA GLN A 100 2.26 -2.42 -14.34
C GLN A 100 2.44 -0.96 -14.76
N LEU A 101 1.83 -0.55 -15.88
CA LEU A 101 1.86 0.85 -16.32
C LEU A 101 1.12 1.78 -15.34
N ALA A 102 -0.02 1.36 -14.84
CA ALA A 102 -0.78 2.12 -13.83
C ALA A 102 0.02 2.26 -12.53
N LEU A 103 0.70 1.21 -12.09
CA LEU A 103 1.58 1.22 -10.92
C LEU A 103 2.74 2.20 -11.12
N ALA A 104 3.38 2.20 -12.29
CA ALA A 104 4.47 3.12 -12.60
C ALA A 104 4.01 4.59 -12.55
N ARG A 105 2.84 4.89 -13.09
CA ARG A 105 2.23 6.23 -12.99
C ARG A 105 1.93 6.64 -11.56
N ALA A 106 1.40 5.73 -10.76
CA ALA A 106 1.13 5.97 -9.34
C ALA A 106 2.42 6.22 -8.55
N GLN A 107 3.50 5.53 -8.85
CA GLN A 107 4.81 5.76 -8.26
C GLN A 107 5.40 7.13 -8.65
N ASP A 108 5.18 7.59 -9.88
CA ASP A 108 5.58 8.92 -10.32
C ASP A 108 4.81 10.01 -9.55
N ILE A 109 3.52 9.80 -9.34
CA ILE A 109 2.68 10.69 -8.53
C ILE A 109 3.20 10.74 -7.08
N GLU A 110 3.52 9.59 -6.48
CA GLU A 110 4.07 9.51 -5.13
C GLU A 110 5.34 10.35 -5.00
N ARG A 111 6.28 10.17 -5.92
CA ARG A 111 7.52 10.95 -5.94
C ARG A 111 7.29 12.45 -6.06
N SER A 112 6.25 12.86 -6.77
CA SER A 112 5.92 14.28 -6.97
C SER A 112 5.28 14.97 -5.78
N LEU A 113 4.84 14.22 -4.76
CA LEU A 113 4.18 14.78 -3.58
C LEU A 113 5.15 15.43 -2.59
N MET A 114 6.37 14.93 -2.54
CA MET A 114 7.36 15.29 -1.53
C MET A 114 8.51 16.10 -2.16
N THR A 115 8.14 17.15 -2.91
CA THR A 115 9.12 17.97 -3.65
C THR A 115 9.70 19.15 -2.85
N GLY A 116 9.27 19.35 -1.60
CA GLY A 116 9.81 20.40 -0.73
C GLY A 116 11.24 20.13 -0.32
N GLU A 117 12.02 21.19 -0.14
CA GLU A 117 13.40 21.09 0.33
C GLU A 117 13.44 20.37 1.68
N GLY A 118 14.24 19.32 1.77
CA GLY A 118 14.41 18.48 2.97
C GLY A 118 13.34 17.39 3.14
N LEU A 119 12.24 17.40 2.38
CA LEU A 119 11.19 16.37 2.51
C LEU A 119 11.61 15.01 1.95
N GLU A 120 12.58 14.97 1.05
CA GLU A 120 13.19 13.73 0.52
C GLU A 120 14.58 13.47 1.12
N SER A 121 14.91 14.12 2.24
CA SER A 121 16.20 13.93 2.89
C SER A 121 16.33 12.53 3.52
N GLU A 122 17.53 11.96 3.51
CA GLU A 122 17.80 10.70 4.18
C GLU A 122 17.62 10.80 5.70
N GLU A 123 17.84 11.98 6.27
CA GLU A 123 17.58 12.25 7.68
C GLU A 123 16.11 12.07 8.05
N LEU A 124 15.18 12.70 7.30
CA LEU A 124 13.75 12.52 7.53
C LEU A 124 13.32 11.08 7.29
N ARG A 125 13.80 10.45 6.21
CA ARG A 125 13.52 9.05 5.92
C ARG A 125 13.97 8.11 7.02
N GLY A 126 15.14 8.36 7.59
CA GLY A 126 15.68 7.61 8.72
C GLY A 126 14.79 7.70 9.95
N LEU A 127 14.38 8.91 10.34
CA LEU A 127 13.48 9.14 11.48
C LEU A 127 12.13 8.47 11.31
N LEU A 128 11.55 8.57 10.11
CA LEU A 128 10.26 7.90 9.81
C LEU A 128 10.39 6.37 9.85
N ARG A 129 11.49 5.83 9.34
CA ARG A 129 11.80 4.39 9.38
C ARG A 129 11.88 3.88 10.81
N ASP A 130 12.58 4.61 11.68
CA ASP A 130 12.73 4.26 13.09
C ASP A 130 11.38 4.21 13.80
N ILE A 131 10.50 5.18 13.55
CA ILE A 131 9.13 5.21 14.08
C ILE A 131 8.34 3.99 13.60
N VAL A 132 8.42 3.66 12.32
CA VAL A 132 7.73 2.50 11.75
C VAL A 132 8.21 1.21 12.39
N VAL A 133 9.51 1.04 12.55
CA VAL A 133 10.11 -0.16 13.17
C VAL A 133 9.71 -0.29 14.63
N GLU A 134 9.74 0.82 15.38
CA GLU A 134 9.42 0.83 16.81
C GLU A 134 7.94 0.54 17.09
N LEU A 135 7.04 1.12 16.29
CA LEU A 135 5.60 1.02 16.50
C LEU A 135 4.94 -0.12 15.71
N ALA A 136 5.66 -0.75 14.78
CA ALA A 136 5.11 -1.89 14.05
C ALA A 136 4.73 -3.03 15.02
N PRO A 137 3.54 -3.65 14.86
CA PRO A 137 3.16 -4.78 15.69
C PRO A 137 4.24 -5.84 15.62
N GLN A 138 4.84 -6.17 16.76
CA GLN A 138 5.80 -7.27 16.85
C GLN A 138 5.07 -8.53 16.39
N ARG A 139 5.42 -9.05 15.22
CA ARG A 139 5.01 -10.39 14.83
C ARG A 139 5.49 -11.34 15.93
N ASN A 140 4.54 -11.89 16.67
CA ASN A 140 4.78 -12.83 17.76
C ASN A 140 5.76 -13.90 17.30
N LYS A 141 7.01 -13.80 17.72
CA LYS A 141 7.99 -14.87 17.62
C LYS A 141 7.69 -15.87 18.74
N SER A 142 6.57 -16.54 18.65
CA SER A 142 6.26 -17.69 19.49
C SER A 142 5.73 -18.81 18.59
N VAL A 143 6.65 -19.44 17.88
CA VAL A 143 6.52 -20.84 17.58
C VAL A 143 7.17 -21.54 18.78
N PRO A 144 6.44 -22.21 19.66
CA PRO A 144 7.05 -23.09 20.63
C PRO A 144 7.75 -24.21 19.83
N ALA A 145 9.02 -24.39 20.10
CA ALA A 145 9.72 -25.56 19.65
C ALA A 145 8.93 -26.79 20.19
N ALA A 146 8.35 -27.55 19.28
CA ALA A 146 7.79 -28.84 19.60
C ALA A 146 8.94 -29.76 20.05
N VAL A 147 8.83 -30.24 21.26
CA VAL A 147 9.62 -31.32 21.80
C VAL A 147 9.21 -32.61 21.10
#